data_e8bae16ab2dd98a4d8867444e26e0cbc
#
_entry.id   e8bae16ab2dd98a4d8867444e26e0cbc
#
_cell.length_a   1.000
_cell.length_b   1.000
_cell.length_c   1.000
_cell.angle_alpha   90.00
_cell.angle_beta   90.00
_cell.angle_gamma   90.00
#
_symmetry.space_group_name_H-M   'P 1'
#
loop_
_entity.id
_entity.type
_entity.pdbx_description
1 polymer ?
#
loop_
_entity_poly.entity_id
_entity_poly.type
_entity_poly.pdbx_seq_one_letter_code
_entity_poly.pdbx_strand_id
1 'polypeptide(L)'
;MEKIRALLKNKKIAYMAETAAIVITASILGLILNRFGVAKENVLMVFMVGVLLVSTCTWGYEYGIFGAISSVLIFNYFFTVPVHTFAIMNPNDVALMAFFLIAAFISSSLTVRFQKQLIISKKNEETATRLYEMSEQFINATGKEKIIELGIRHIYEHTGYECIVELLDETVVSGAGKEYTSRDYMMFPIIGMVKQIGILKVLNHNQGLSVEQELIVKTAANQIGIALDREMIYAEQERIKVEVEREHMKSSMLRSISHDFRTPLTGIMGDCGLILESEDMDSPERAQLVQDIMERSEERRVGKECRR
;
A
#
# COMPACT_ATOMS: atom_id res chain seq x y z
N MET A 1 -22.88 -24.38 11.04
CA MET A 1 -22.89 -23.84 12.40
C MET A 1 -22.54 -24.89 13.47
N GLU A 2 -22.97 -26.13 13.40
CA GLU A 2 -22.67 -27.20 14.39
C GLU A 2 -21.16 -27.56 14.44
N LYS A 3 -20.46 -27.68 13.32
CA LYS A 3 -19.03 -27.99 13.27
C LYS A 3 -18.18 -26.92 13.96
N ILE A 4 -18.56 -25.64 13.84
CA ILE A 4 -17.85 -24.51 14.49
C ILE A 4 -18.09 -24.54 16.01
N ARG A 5 -19.33 -24.84 16.46
CA ARG A 5 -19.64 -25.03 17.89
C ARG A 5 -18.89 -26.20 18.49
N ALA A 6 -18.76 -27.32 17.77
CA ALA A 6 -18.00 -28.50 18.21
C ALA A 6 -16.48 -28.17 18.31
N LEU A 7 -15.90 -27.43 17.36
CA LEU A 7 -14.51 -26.99 17.41
C LEU A 7 -14.22 -26.01 18.55
N LEU A 8 -15.14 -25.06 18.81
CA LEU A 8 -15.03 -24.14 19.94
C LEU A 8 -15.17 -24.85 21.30
N LYS A 9 -16.05 -25.82 21.40
CA LYS A 9 -16.24 -26.64 22.59
C LYS A 9 -14.98 -27.49 22.85
N ASN A 10 -14.37 -28.04 21.81
CA ASN A 10 -13.14 -28.84 21.93
C ASN A 10 -11.93 -27.97 22.39
N LYS A 11 -11.81 -26.72 21.91
CA LYS A 11 -10.79 -25.79 22.36
C LYS A 11 -10.97 -25.36 23.83
N LYS A 12 -12.20 -25.12 24.28
CA LYS A 12 -12.48 -24.80 25.68
C LYS A 12 -12.08 -25.94 26.62
N ILE A 13 -12.38 -27.17 26.24
CA ILE A 13 -11.97 -28.36 27.01
C ILE A 13 -10.46 -28.52 27.04
N ALA A 14 -9.76 -28.26 25.91
CA ALA A 14 -8.31 -28.30 25.86
C ALA A 14 -7.68 -27.25 26.81
N TYR A 15 -8.15 -26.01 26.80
CA TYR A 15 -7.64 -24.95 27.69
C TYR A 15 -7.91 -25.24 29.18
N MET A 16 -9.06 -25.84 29.50
CA MET A 16 -9.30 -26.29 30.89
C MET A 16 -8.35 -27.44 31.29
N ALA A 17 -8.08 -28.38 30.41
CA ALA A 17 -7.13 -29.45 30.68
C ALA A 17 -5.69 -28.93 30.85
N GLU A 18 -5.26 -27.98 29.99
CA GLU A 18 -3.96 -27.30 30.12
C GLU A 18 -3.86 -26.53 31.44
N THR A 19 -4.89 -25.77 31.83
CA THR A 19 -4.93 -25.07 33.12
C THR A 19 -4.80 -26.03 34.28
N ALA A 20 -5.56 -27.14 34.27
CA ALA A 20 -5.47 -28.17 35.33
C ALA A 20 -4.10 -28.81 35.36
N ALA A 21 -3.48 -29.14 34.23
CA ALA A 21 -2.15 -29.73 34.16
C ALA A 21 -1.08 -28.80 34.76
N ILE A 22 -1.11 -27.49 34.43
CA ILE A 22 -0.18 -26.50 34.94
C ILE A 22 -0.34 -26.34 36.46
N VAL A 23 -1.58 -26.24 36.96
CA VAL A 23 -1.84 -26.10 38.40
C VAL A 23 -1.40 -27.36 39.17
N ILE A 24 -1.65 -28.54 38.63
CA ILE A 24 -1.20 -29.81 39.21
C ILE A 24 0.34 -29.86 39.25
N THR A 25 1.00 -29.49 38.17
CA THR A 25 2.47 -29.46 38.10
C THR A 25 3.05 -28.48 39.12
N ALA A 26 2.49 -27.29 39.24
CA ALA A 26 2.86 -26.29 40.25
C ALA A 26 2.66 -26.81 41.67
N SER A 27 1.58 -27.55 41.90
CA SER A 27 1.29 -28.17 43.20
C SER A 27 2.30 -29.26 43.58
N ILE A 28 2.65 -30.13 42.66
CA ILE A 28 3.66 -31.18 42.85
C ILE A 28 5.00 -30.53 43.15
N LEU A 29 5.41 -29.53 42.39
CA LEU A 29 6.65 -28.80 42.59
C LEU A 29 6.68 -28.10 43.96
N GLY A 30 5.56 -27.47 44.34
CA GLY A 30 5.37 -26.85 45.65
C GLY A 30 5.54 -27.85 46.80
N LEU A 31 4.95 -29.05 46.72
CA LEU A 31 5.08 -30.11 47.72
C LEU A 31 6.55 -30.59 47.83
N ILE A 32 7.24 -30.73 46.71
CA ILE A 32 8.66 -31.10 46.70
C ILE A 32 9.49 -30.04 47.40
N LEU A 33 9.31 -28.76 47.06
CA LEU A 33 10.04 -27.65 47.70
C LEU A 33 9.77 -27.56 49.20
N ASN A 34 8.50 -27.73 49.61
CA ASN A 34 8.15 -27.75 51.02
C ASN A 34 8.82 -28.86 51.78
N ARG A 35 9.02 -30.04 51.16
CA ARG A 35 9.76 -31.16 51.74
C ARG A 35 11.25 -30.87 51.95
N PHE A 36 11.83 -30.00 51.13
CA PHE A 36 13.19 -29.49 51.29
C PHE A 36 13.31 -28.31 52.27
N GLY A 37 12.21 -27.94 52.97
CA GLY A 37 12.23 -26.89 53.97
C GLY A 37 12.15 -25.48 53.39
N VAL A 38 11.72 -25.34 52.14
CA VAL A 38 11.52 -24.03 51.55
C VAL A 38 10.30 -23.36 52.18
N ALA A 39 10.43 -22.08 52.57
CA ALA A 39 9.37 -21.33 53.21
C ALA A 39 8.13 -21.24 52.29
N LYS A 40 6.93 -21.26 52.90
CA LYS A 40 5.64 -21.27 52.19
C LYS A 40 5.45 -20.06 51.27
N GLU A 41 6.04 -18.91 51.61
CA GLU A 41 6.01 -17.69 50.81
C GLU A 41 6.68 -17.90 49.44
N ASN A 42 7.78 -18.64 49.41
CA ASN A 42 8.51 -18.99 48.18
C ASN A 42 7.75 -20.05 47.35
N VAL A 43 7.03 -20.96 48.00
CA VAL A 43 6.15 -21.93 47.31
C VAL A 43 5.02 -21.20 46.60
N LEU A 44 4.47 -20.12 47.18
CA LEU A 44 3.44 -19.32 46.54
C LEU A 44 3.93 -18.68 45.22
N MET A 45 5.23 -18.33 45.13
CA MET A 45 5.80 -17.81 43.85
C MET A 45 5.74 -18.85 42.72
N VAL A 46 5.84 -20.15 43.03
CA VAL A 46 5.69 -21.22 42.04
C VAL A 46 4.26 -21.22 41.45
N PHE A 47 3.26 -21.06 42.30
CA PHE A 47 1.88 -20.93 41.84
C PHE A 47 1.64 -19.67 41.01
N MET A 48 2.34 -18.55 41.37
CA MET A 48 2.26 -17.33 40.56
C MET A 48 2.82 -17.51 39.16
N VAL A 49 3.97 -18.21 39.04
CA VAL A 49 4.50 -18.58 37.71
C VAL A 49 3.54 -19.51 36.97
N GLY A 50 2.89 -20.46 37.67
CA GLY A 50 1.87 -21.34 37.12
C GLY A 50 0.69 -20.51 36.52
N VAL A 51 0.17 -19.54 37.25
CA VAL A 51 -0.91 -18.67 36.74
C VAL A 51 -0.48 -17.83 35.55
N LEU A 52 0.76 -17.33 35.52
CA LEU A 52 1.34 -16.66 34.36
C LEU A 52 1.39 -17.59 33.15
N LEU A 53 1.84 -18.83 33.30
CA LEU A 53 1.87 -19.83 32.25
C LEU A 53 0.47 -20.13 31.75
N VAL A 54 -0.51 -20.32 32.63
CA VAL A 54 -1.92 -20.45 32.22
C VAL A 54 -2.36 -19.28 31.35
N SER A 55 -2.09 -18.05 31.79
CA SER A 55 -2.51 -16.84 31.08
C SER A 55 -1.83 -16.69 29.71
N THR A 56 -0.61 -17.22 29.53
CA THR A 56 0.12 -17.19 28.25
C THR A 56 -0.29 -18.30 27.30
N CYS A 57 -0.56 -19.50 27.82
CA CYS A 57 -0.91 -20.67 27.00
C CYS A 57 -2.40 -20.72 26.63
N THR A 58 -3.27 -20.10 27.45
CA THR A 58 -4.72 -20.10 27.22
C THR A 58 -5.24 -18.77 26.71
N TRP A 59 -6.41 -18.80 26.06
CA TRP A 59 -7.07 -17.60 25.57
C TRP A 59 -8.25 -17.20 26.46
N GLY A 60 -8.20 -16.00 27.01
CA GLY A 60 -9.27 -15.40 27.80
C GLY A 60 -8.96 -15.29 29.29
N TYR A 61 -9.65 -14.38 29.96
CA TYR A 61 -9.50 -14.10 31.39
C TYR A 61 -9.97 -15.27 32.26
N GLU A 62 -10.93 -16.05 31.74
CA GLU A 62 -11.63 -17.08 32.50
C GLU A 62 -10.68 -18.15 33.04
N TYR A 63 -9.70 -18.58 32.22
CA TYR A 63 -8.76 -19.63 32.59
C TYR A 63 -7.71 -19.12 33.59
N GLY A 64 -7.23 -17.89 33.43
CA GLY A 64 -6.30 -17.26 34.37
C GLY A 64 -6.92 -17.06 35.75
N ILE A 65 -8.17 -16.59 35.81
CA ILE A 65 -8.93 -16.44 37.07
C ILE A 65 -9.17 -17.81 37.71
N PHE A 66 -9.61 -18.80 36.92
CA PHE A 66 -9.84 -20.16 37.42
C PHE A 66 -8.54 -20.79 37.95
N GLY A 67 -7.42 -20.62 37.24
CA GLY A 67 -6.09 -21.04 37.66
C GLY A 67 -5.65 -20.38 38.96
N ALA A 68 -5.88 -19.07 39.13
CA ALA A 68 -5.53 -18.32 40.34
C ALA A 68 -6.35 -18.78 41.55
N ILE A 69 -7.67 -18.94 41.41
CA ILE A 69 -8.55 -19.40 42.48
C ILE A 69 -8.17 -20.84 42.88
N SER A 70 -7.99 -21.73 41.90
CA SER A 70 -7.58 -23.12 42.17
C SER A 70 -6.22 -23.17 42.89
N SER A 71 -5.27 -22.34 42.49
CA SER A 71 -3.95 -22.23 43.12
C SER A 71 -4.03 -21.79 44.59
N VAL A 72 -4.86 -20.80 44.91
CA VAL A 72 -5.08 -20.34 46.28
C VAL A 72 -5.73 -21.43 47.12
N LEU A 73 -6.73 -22.13 46.62
CA LEU A 73 -7.39 -23.23 47.36
C LEU A 73 -6.41 -24.37 47.65
N ILE A 74 -5.61 -24.75 46.65
CA ILE A 74 -4.61 -25.80 46.80
C ILE A 74 -3.51 -25.37 47.78
N PHE A 75 -3.01 -24.12 47.65
CA PHE A 75 -2.03 -23.55 48.56
C PHE A 75 -2.54 -23.51 49.99
N ASN A 76 -3.77 -23.05 50.23
CA ASN A 76 -4.37 -23.02 51.56
C ASN A 76 -4.45 -24.43 52.15
N TYR A 77 -4.89 -25.41 51.39
CA TYR A 77 -5.09 -26.79 51.87
C TYR A 77 -3.78 -27.49 52.25
N PHE A 78 -2.70 -27.31 51.46
CA PHE A 78 -1.46 -28.05 51.65
C PHE A 78 -0.36 -27.30 52.42
N PHE A 79 -0.38 -25.95 52.44
CA PHE A 79 0.76 -25.18 52.96
C PHE A 79 0.38 -24.21 54.11
N THR A 80 -0.91 -24.04 54.40
CA THR A 80 -1.36 -23.14 55.47
C THR A 80 -1.70 -23.94 56.74
N VAL A 81 -1.34 -23.42 57.92
CA VAL A 81 -1.64 -24.06 59.20
C VAL A 81 -3.02 -23.61 59.69
N PRO A 82 -3.90 -24.55 60.09
CA PRO A 82 -3.74 -25.99 60.16
C PRO A 82 -3.82 -26.68 58.80
N VAL A 83 -2.83 -27.46 58.44
CA VAL A 83 -2.75 -28.18 57.16
C VAL A 83 -3.92 -29.15 56.97
N HIS A 84 -4.32 -29.39 55.68
CA HIS A 84 -5.46 -30.20 55.30
C HIS A 84 -6.83 -29.66 55.75
N THR A 85 -6.89 -28.36 56.00
CA THR A 85 -8.16 -27.65 56.29
C THR A 85 -8.25 -26.39 55.43
N PHE A 86 -9.45 -25.86 55.26
CA PHE A 86 -9.65 -24.58 54.61
C PHE A 86 -9.71 -23.42 55.60
N ALA A 87 -9.46 -23.66 56.89
CA ALA A 87 -9.41 -22.62 57.91
C ALA A 87 -8.09 -21.84 57.86
N ILE A 88 -8.16 -20.51 57.86
CA ILE A 88 -7.00 -19.66 57.85
C ILE A 88 -6.97 -18.96 59.21
N MET A 89 -6.00 -19.35 60.05
CA MET A 89 -5.89 -18.76 61.40
C MET A 89 -4.92 -17.59 61.50
N ASN A 90 -3.95 -17.52 60.56
CA ASN A 90 -2.95 -16.47 60.58
C ASN A 90 -3.35 -15.31 59.62
N PRO A 91 -3.51 -14.05 60.16
CA PRO A 91 -3.80 -12.90 59.31
C PRO A 91 -2.79 -12.66 58.20
N ASN A 92 -1.52 -13.03 58.38
CA ASN A 92 -0.49 -12.89 57.36
C ASN A 92 -0.74 -13.79 56.16
N ASP A 93 -1.32 -14.98 56.36
CA ASP A 93 -1.65 -15.91 55.31
C ASP A 93 -2.85 -15.38 54.48
N VAL A 94 -3.82 -14.71 55.11
CA VAL A 94 -4.90 -14.02 54.44
C VAL A 94 -4.35 -12.91 53.53
N ALA A 95 -3.46 -12.08 54.08
CA ALA A 95 -2.86 -10.99 53.31
C ALA A 95 -2.03 -11.54 52.13
N LEU A 96 -1.24 -12.61 52.36
CA LEU A 96 -0.44 -13.24 51.34
C LEU A 96 -1.29 -13.78 50.15
N MET A 97 -2.39 -14.46 50.46
CA MET A 97 -3.34 -14.96 49.48
C MET A 97 -4.05 -13.83 48.71
N ALA A 98 -4.43 -12.75 49.42
CA ALA A 98 -5.06 -11.60 48.83
C ALA A 98 -4.11 -10.90 47.84
N PHE A 99 -2.85 -10.66 48.23
CA PHE A 99 -1.86 -10.09 47.32
C PHE A 99 -1.57 -11.00 46.13
N PHE A 100 -1.53 -12.31 46.32
CA PHE A 100 -1.39 -13.28 45.23
C PHE A 100 -2.54 -13.16 44.22
N LEU A 101 -3.80 -13.12 44.68
CA LEU A 101 -4.97 -12.97 43.81
C LEU A 101 -4.94 -11.66 43.04
N ILE A 102 -4.57 -10.56 43.70
CA ILE A 102 -4.45 -9.25 43.05
C ILE A 102 -3.36 -9.31 41.96
N ALA A 103 -2.19 -9.83 42.29
CA ALA A 103 -1.07 -9.96 41.35
C ALA A 103 -1.43 -10.89 40.19
N ALA A 104 -2.07 -12.02 40.46
CA ALA A 104 -2.54 -12.96 39.44
C ALA A 104 -3.58 -12.33 38.50
N PHE A 105 -4.52 -11.54 39.03
CA PHE A 105 -5.52 -10.83 38.25
C PHE A 105 -4.87 -9.76 37.35
N ILE A 106 -3.97 -8.95 37.89
CA ILE A 106 -3.23 -7.93 37.12
C ILE A 106 -2.43 -8.60 36.00
N SER A 107 -1.67 -9.63 36.32
CA SER A 107 -0.83 -10.36 35.36
C SER A 107 -1.66 -10.99 34.26
N SER A 108 -2.75 -11.68 34.60
CA SER A 108 -3.67 -12.29 33.63
C SER A 108 -4.30 -11.22 32.72
N SER A 109 -4.75 -10.11 33.30
CA SER A 109 -5.31 -8.99 32.55
C SER A 109 -4.32 -8.39 31.57
N LEU A 110 -3.07 -8.17 32.02
CA LEU A 110 -2.00 -7.64 31.17
C LEU A 110 -1.70 -8.57 30.00
N THR A 111 -1.53 -9.87 30.28
CA THR A 111 -1.21 -10.88 29.27
C THR A 111 -2.28 -10.94 28.18
N VAL A 112 -3.57 -10.94 28.54
CA VAL A 112 -4.67 -10.92 27.56
C VAL A 112 -4.68 -9.65 26.74
N ARG A 113 -4.35 -8.50 27.32
CA ARG A 113 -4.23 -7.24 26.56
C ARG A 113 -3.08 -7.31 25.57
N PHE A 114 -1.91 -7.83 25.97
CA PHE A 114 -0.76 -8.00 25.06
C PHE A 114 -1.09 -8.96 23.92
N GLN A 115 -1.74 -10.09 24.19
CA GLN A 115 -2.15 -11.03 23.15
C GLN A 115 -3.08 -10.37 22.11
N LYS A 116 -4.07 -9.57 22.57
CA LYS A 116 -4.96 -8.82 21.67
C LYS A 116 -4.18 -7.81 20.84
N GLN A 117 -3.25 -7.06 21.46
CA GLN A 117 -2.43 -6.09 20.73
C GLN A 117 -1.55 -6.75 19.67
N LEU A 118 -0.94 -7.90 19.98
CA LEU A 118 -0.14 -8.65 19.01
C LEU A 118 -0.96 -9.07 17.77
N ILE A 119 -2.20 -9.51 17.97
CA ILE A 119 -3.08 -9.89 16.85
C ILE A 119 -3.46 -8.70 16.01
N ILE A 120 -3.83 -7.58 16.67
CA ILE A 120 -4.17 -6.35 15.94
C ILE A 120 -2.95 -5.85 15.17
N SER A 121 -1.77 -5.85 15.80
CA SER A 121 -0.52 -5.46 15.16
C SER A 121 -0.20 -6.34 13.93
N LYS A 122 -0.30 -7.66 14.09
CA LYS A 122 -0.07 -8.60 12.98
C LYS A 122 -1.07 -8.41 11.84
N LYS A 123 -2.35 -8.21 12.17
CA LYS A 123 -3.38 -7.93 11.17
C LYS A 123 -3.12 -6.61 10.43
N ASN A 124 -2.68 -5.57 11.15
CA ASN A 124 -2.32 -4.29 10.55
C ASN A 124 -1.10 -4.42 9.63
N GLU A 125 -0.09 -5.18 10.03
CA GLU A 125 1.09 -5.49 9.20
C GLU A 125 0.70 -6.22 7.91
N GLU A 126 -0.11 -7.27 8.01
CA GLU A 126 -0.62 -8.00 6.84
C GLU A 126 -1.41 -7.07 5.90
N THR A 127 -2.25 -6.19 6.44
CA THR A 127 -3.02 -5.22 5.65
C THR A 127 -2.09 -4.20 4.98
N ALA A 128 -1.10 -3.67 5.71
CA ALA A 128 -0.13 -2.73 5.16
C ALA A 128 0.70 -3.36 4.03
N THR A 129 1.14 -4.62 4.20
CA THR A 129 1.88 -5.35 3.16
C THR A 129 1.04 -5.51 1.89
N ARG A 130 -0.22 -5.90 2.02
CA ARG A 130 -1.14 -6.03 0.88
C ARG A 130 -1.36 -4.71 0.15
N LEU A 131 -1.53 -3.61 0.90
CA LEU A 131 -1.69 -2.27 0.31
C LEU A 131 -0.41 -1.81 -0.40
N TYR A 132 0.77 -2.16 0.15
CA TYR A 132 2.05 -1.87 -0.47
C TYR A 132 2.23 -2.65 -1.79
N GLU A 133 2.00 -3.96 -1.78
CA GLU A 133 2.07 -4.81 -2.99
C GLU A 133 1.11 -4.31 -4.09
N MET A 134 -0.09 -3.92 -3.70
CA MET A 134 -1.06 -3.29 -4.61
C MET A 134 -0.48 -2.00 -5.21
N SER A 135 0.06 -1.11 -4.38
CA SER A 135 0.63 0.17 -4.85
C SER A 135 1.81 -0.04 -5.81
N GLU A 136 2.69 -1.01 -5.54
CA GLU A 136 3.82 -1.37 -6.40
C GLU A 136 3.37 -1.82 -7.80
N GLN A 137 2.31 -2.63 -7.87
CA GLN A 137 1.74 -3.06 -9.14
C GLN A 137 1.20 -1.89 -9.97
N PHE A 138 0.55 -0.91 -9.32
CA PHE A 138 0.07 0.29 -9.99
C PHE A 138 1.19 1.23 -10.45
N ILE A 139 2.31 1.30 -9.72
CA ILE A 139 3.48 2.08 -10.13
C ILE A 139 4.04 1.55 -11.46
N ASN A 140 4.07 0.24 -11.63
CA ASN A 140 4.63 -0.41 -12.83
C ASN A 140 3.61 -0.59 -13.97
N ALA A 141 2.34 -0.34 -13.71
CA ALA A 141 1.31 -0.43 -14.74
C ALA A 141 1.38 0.77 -15.69
N THR A 142 1.46 0.50 -16.99
CA THR A 142 1.45 1.48 -18.07
C THR A 142 0.29 1.23 -19.01
N GLY A 143 -0.38 2.30 -19.42
CA GLY A 143 -1.55 2.24 -20.29
C GLY A 143 -2.86 2.20 -19.50
N LYS A 144 -3.81 3.03 -19.97
CA LYS A 144 -5.11 3.30 -19.35
C LYS A 144 -5.92 2.02 -19.08
N GLU A 145 -6.02 1.14 -20.08
CA GLU A 145 -6.79 -0.11 -19.98
C GLU A 145 -6.20 -1.06 -18.95
N LYS A 146 -4.88 -1.19 -18.94
CA LYS A 146 -4.15 -2.06 -18.01
C LYS A 146 -4.29 -1.62 -16.55
N ILE A 147 -4.27 -0.31 -16.31
CA ILE A 147 -4.44 0.27 -14.97
C ILE A 147 -5.84 -0.03 -14.45
N ILE A 148 -6.86 0.16 -15.31
CA ILE A 148 -8.25 -0.11 -14.96
C ILE A 148 -8.48 -1.60 -14.72
N GLU A 149 -7.99 -2.46 -15.60
CA GLU A 149 -8.09 -3.92 -15.45
C GLU A 149 -7.42 -4.40 -14.16
N LEU A 150 -6.24 -3.89 -13.85
CA LEU A 150 -5.53 -4.19 -12.61
C LEU A 150 -6.37 -3.81 -11.38
N GLY A 151 -6.96 -2.62 -11.38
CA GLY A 151 -7.81 -2.15 -10.28
C GLY A 151 -9.05 -3.00 -10.08
N ILE A 152 -9.76 -3.32 -11.16
CA ILE A 152 -10.94 -4.19 -11.14
C ILE A 152 -10.58 -5.58 -10.61
N ARG A 153 -9.49 -6.16 -11.08
CA ARG A 153 -8.99 -7.47 -10.62
C ARG A 153 -8.67 -7.46 -9.13
N HIS A 154 -7.96 -6.46 -8.65
CA HIS A 154 -7.64 -6.33 -7.22
C HIS A 154 -8.88 -6.22 -6.35
N ILE A 155 -9.87 -5.44 -6.77
CA ILE A 155 -11.13 -5.33 -6.02
C ILE A 155 -11.82 -6.68 -5.98
N TYR A 156 -11.93 -7.37 -7.11
CA TYR A 156 -12.59 -8.67 -7.19
C TYR A 156 -11.89 -9.74 -6.34
N GLU A 157 -10.55 -9.84 -6.41
CA GLU A 157 -9.77 -10.82 -5.65
C GLU A 157 -9.90 -10.66 -4.13
N HIS A 158 -10.01 -9.41 -3.65
CA HIS A 158 -10.02 -9.14 -2.21
C HIS A 158 -11.42 -8.96 -1.61
N THR A 159 -12.39 -8.59 -2.42
CA THR A 159 -13.76 -8.33 -1.93
C THR A 159 -14.79 -9.32 -2.46
N GLY A 160 -14.53 -9.97 -3.59
CA GLY A 160 -15.47 -10.81 -4.32
C GLY A 160 -16.56 -10.02 -5.07
N TYR A 161 -16.50 -8.69 -5.07
CA TYR A 161 -17.48 -7.84 -5.73
C TYR A 161 -17.03 -7.46 -7.14
N GLU A 162 -17.97 -7.53 -8.10
CA GLU A 162 -17.77 -7.02 -9.44
C GLU A 162 -17.84 -5.48 -9.43
N CYS A 163 -17.02 -4.84 -10.23
CA CYS A 163 -16.97 -3.38 -10.32
C CYS A 163 -16.80 -2.90 -11.76
N ILE A 164 -17.22 -1.65 -11.97
CA ILE A 164 -17.18 -0.94 -13.26
C ILE A 164 -16.48 0.40 -13.02
N VAL A 165 -15.57 0.76 -13.92
CA VAL A 165 -14.91 2.06 -13.91
C VAL A 165 -15.54 2.91 -15.03
N GLU A 166 -16.06 4.08 -14.67
CA GLU A 166 -16.58 5.09 -15.57
C GLU A 166 -15.67 6.32 -15.53
N LEU A 167 -15.08 6.69 -16.68
CA LEU A 167 -14.26 7.89 -16.78
C LEU A 167 -15.08 9.07 -17.29
N LEU A 168 -14.77 10.29 -16.82
CA LEU A 168 -15.53 11.49 -17.17
C LEU A 168 -15.40 11.89 -18.64
N ASP A 169 -14.26 11.59 -19.29
CA ASP A 169 -13.95 11.99 -20.67
C ASP A 169 -14.28 10.93 -21.73
N GLU A 170 -14.60 9.70 -21.32
CA GLU A 170 -14.88 8.59 -22.24
C GLU A 170 -15.91 7.62 -21.65
N THR A 171 -16.75 7.09 -22.54
CA THR A 171 -17.72 6.07 -22.21
C THR A 171 -17.06 4.79 -21.70
N VAL A 172 -17.45 4.42 -20.49
CA VAL A 172 -17.40 3.11 -19.84
C VAL A 172 -16.32 2.13 -20.32
N VAL A 173 -15.29 1.96 -19.49
CA VAL A 173 -14.44 0.76 -19.53
C VAL A 173 -15.03 -0.25 -18.56
N SER A 174 -15.81 -1.19 -19.08
CA SER A 174 -16.47 -2.24 -18.31
C SER A 174 -15.50 -3.38 -17.99
N GLY A 175 -15.43 -3.77 -16.72
CA GLY A 175 -14.67 -4.95 -16.28
C GLY A 175 -15.36 -6.30 -16.47
N ALA A 176 -16.63 -6.35 -16.86
CA ALA A 176 -17.33 -7.60 -17.18
C ALA A 176 -18.42 -7.31 -18.20
N GLY A 177 -18.31 -7.85 -19.38
CA GLY A 177 -19.15 -7.63 -20.55
C GLY A 177 -20.65 -7.95 -20.41
N LYS A 178 -21.29 -7.52 -19.32
CA LYS A 178 -22.72 -7.57 -19.09
C LYS A 178 -23.22 -6.15 -18.79
N GLU A 179 -24.13 -5.64 -19.57
CA GLU A 179 -24.95 -4.49 -19.20
C GLU A 179 -25.76 -4.82 -17.96
N TYR A 180 -25.29 -4.36 -16.81
CA TYR A 180 -26.05 -4.47 -15.57
C TYR A 180 -27.03 -3.31 -15.48
N THR A 181 -28.30 -3.57 -15.70
CA THR A 181 -29.44 -2.67 -15.47
C THR A 181 -29.82 -2.56 -13.99
N SER A 182 -28.96 -2.94 -13.07
CA SER A 182 -29.27 -2.97 -11.64
C SER A 182 -29.05 -1.60 -10.99
N ARG A 183 -30.00 -1.17 -10.16
CA ARG A 183 -30.03 0.13 -9.46
C ARG A 183 -29.16 0.22 -8.23
N ASP A 184 -28.48 -0.85 -7.81
CA ASP A 184 -27.76 -0.91 -6.54
C ASP A 184 -26.25 -0.93 -6.75
N TYR A 185 -25.67 0.23 -7.05
CA TYR A 185 -24.23 0.44 -7.06
C TYR A 185 -23.80 1.31 -5.88
N MET A 186 -22.71 0.93 -5.24
CA MET A 186 -21.97 1.81 -4.36
C MET A 186 -20.93 2.56 -5.21
N MET A 187 -20.95 3.90 -5.15
CA MET A 187 -20.12 4.76 -5.98
C MET A 187 -18.93 5.30 -5.18
N PHE A 188 -17.74 5.16 -5.75
CA PHE A 188 -16.50 5.69 -5.18
C PHE A 188 -15.85 6.61 -6.21
N PRO A 189 -15.52 7.87 -5.86
CA PRO A 189 -14.85 8.76 -6.81
C PRO A 189 -13.42 8.27 -7.08
N ILE A 190 -13.02 8.30 -8.35
CA ILE A 190 -11.63 8.10 -8.78
C ILE A 190 -11.02 9.49 -8.89
N ILE A 191 -10.13 9.80 -7.93
CA ILE A 191 -9.52 11.13 -7.81
C ILE A 191 -8.07 11.04 -8.24
N GLY A 192 -7.68 11.85 -9.24
CA GLY A 192 -6.30 12.09 -9.59
C GLY A 192 -5.64 13.10 -8.64
N MET A 193 -4.48 13.64 -9.01
CA MET A 193 -3.77 14.62 -8.17
C MET A 193 -4.50 15.96 -8.04
N VAL A 194 -5.25 16.37 -9.07
CA VAL A 194 -5.86 17.70 -9.15
C VAL A 194 -7.38 17.64 -9.28
N LYS A 195 -7.91 16.66 -9.99
CA LYS A 195 -9.35 16.58 -10.31
C LYS A 195 -9.88 15.15 -10.23
N GLN A 196 -11.17 15.03 -10.12
CA GLN A 196 -11.85 13.75 -10.29
C GLN A 196 -11.75 13.32 -11.76
N ILE A 197 -11.30 12.08 -11.97
CA ILE A 197 -11.08 11.50 -13.30
C ILE A 197 -12.25 10.59 -13.70
N GLY A 198 -12.89 9.98 -12.70
CA GLY A 198 -13.98 9.05 -12.96
C GLY A 198 -14.71 8.62 -11.69
N ILE A 199 -15.51 7.58 -11.84
CA ILE A 199 -16.29 6.95 -10.78
C ILE A 199 -16.11 5.43 -10.86
N LEU A 200 -15.77 4.83 -9.75
CA LEU A 200 -15.77 3.37 -9.56
C LEU A 200 -17.14 2.98 -9.01
N LYS A 201 -17.85 2.12 -9.70
CA LYS A 201 -19.15 1.56 -9.33
C LYS A 201 -18.94 0.11 -8.90
N VAL A 202 -19.25 -0.22 -7.65
CA VAL A 202 -19.17 -1.57 -7.09
C VAL A 202 -20.58 -2.15 -6.97
N LEU A 203 -20.80 -3.35 -7.48
CA LEU A 203 -22.11 -4.01 -7.44
C LEU A 203 -22.45 -4.39 -6.01
N ASN A 204 -23.60 -3.92 -5.52
CA ASN A 204 -24.06 -4.22 -4.16
C ASN A 204 -25.02 -5.43 -4.19
N HIS A 205 -24.58 -6.56 -3.63
CA HIS A 205 -25.41 -7.75 -3.48
C HIS A 205 -26.13 -7.79 -2.11
N ASN A 206 -26.86 -6.74 -1.75
CA ASN A 206 -27.73 -6.66 -0.55
C ASN A 206 -27.07 -6.77 0.84
N GLN A 207 -25.76 -6.91 0.96
CA GLN A 207 -25.09 -7.06 2.27
C GLN A 207 -24.19 -5.89 2.68
N GLY A 208 -23.98 -4.91 1.79
CA GLY A 208 -23.02 -3.81 2.02
C GLY A 208 -21.57 -4.30 2.14
N LEU A 209 -20.62 -3.38 2.00
CA LEU A 209 -19.20 -3.67 2.20
C LEU A 209 -18.87 -3.67 3.70
N SER A 210 -18.04 -4.60 4.15
CA SER A 210 -17.42 -4.48 5.47
C SER A 210 -16.46 -3.29 5.49
N VAL A 211 -16.14 -2.77 6.67
CA VAL A 211 -15.19 -1.65 6.83
C VAL A 211 -13.84 -1.94 6.15
N GLU A 212 -13.39 -3.18 6.21
CA GLU A 212 -12.14 -3.64 5.59
C GLU A 212 -12.24 -3.67 4.05
N GLN A 213 -13.35 -4.16 3.51
CA GLN A 213 -13.63 -4.16 2.07
C GLN A 213 -13.79 -2.76 1.51
N GLU A 214 -14.46 -1.86 2.23
CA GLU A 214 -14.61 -0.46 1.85
C GLU A 214 -13.25 0.25 1.78
N LEU A 215 -12.34 -0.04 2.71
CA LEU A 215 -10.98 0.50 2.69
C LEU A 215 -10.21 0.03 1.44
N ILE A 216 -10.31 -1.26 1.08
CA ILE A 216 -9.67 -1.81 -0.12
C ILE A 216 -10.20 -1.12 -1.37
N VAL A 217 -11.53 -0.99 -1.50
CA VAL A 217 -12.17 -0.33 -2.65
C VAL A 217 -11.74 1.13 -2.78
N LYS A 218 -11.76 1.89 -1.66
CA LYS A 218 -11.30 3.30 -1.64
C LYS A 218 -9.83 3.43 -2.02
N THR A 219 -8.99 2.52 -1.51
CA THR A 219 -7.56 2.54 -1.83
C THR A 219 -7.33 2.20 -3.30
N ALA A 220 -8.01 1.19 -3.84
CA ALA A 220 -7.94 0.85 -5.25
C ALA A 220 -8.41 2.02 -6.14
N ALA A 221 -9.53 2.67 -5.82
CA ALA A 221 -10.02 3.84 -6.55
C ALA A 221 -8.98 4.98 -6.57
N ASN A 222 -8.34 5.25 -5.44
CA ASN A 222 -7.27 6.26 -5.36
C ASN A 222 -6.03 5.86 -6.18
N GLN A 223 -5.61 4.60 -6.13
CA GLN A 223 -4.46 4.12 -6.91
C GLN A 223 -4.74 4.16 -8.42
N ILE A 224 -5.94 3.79 -8.85
CA ILE A 224 -6.39 3.95 -10.24
C ILE A 224 -6.29 5.43 -10.63
N GLY A 225 -6.80 6.34 -9.80
CA GLY A 225 -6.77 7.77 -10.07
C GLY A 225 -5.36 8.32 -10.24
N ILE A 226 -4.47 8.01 -9.32
CA ILE A 226 -3.06 8.45 -9.35
C ILE A 226 -2.34 7.86 -10.58
N ALA A 227 -2.55 6.58 -10.89
CA ALA A 227 -1.90 5.93 -12.02
C ALA A 227 -2.39 6.49 -13.37
N LEU A 228 -3.70 6.74 -13.51
CA LEU A 228 -4.28 7.36 -14.71
C LEU A 228 -3.79 8.81 -14.89
N ASP A 229 -3.72 9.59 -13.82
CA ASP A 229 -3.23 10.97 -13.87
C ASP A 229 -1.76 11.01 -14.30
N ARG A 230 -0.94 10.09 -13.78
CA ARG A 230 0.45 9.91 -14.22
C ARG A 230 0.55 9.62 -15.71
N GLU A 231 -0.26 8.70 -16.25
CA GLU A 231 -0.27 8.39 -17.68
C GLU A 231 -0.67 9.62 -18.53
N MET A 232 -1.66 10.39 -18.08
CA MET A 232 -2.06 11.63 -18.75
C MET A 232 -0.94 12.66 -18.77
N ILE A 233 -0.22 12.82 -17.65
CA ILE A 233 0.92 13.73 -17.56
C ILE A 233 2.05 13.29 -18.49
N TYR A 234 2.38 12.00 -18.54
CA TYR A 234 3.40 11.48 -19.44
C TYR A 234 3.02 11.68 -20.92
N ALA A 235 1.78 11.43 -21.28
CA ALA A 235 1.31 11.64 -22.65
C ALA A 235 1.38 13.12 -23.07
N GLU A 236 1.04 14.04 -22.17
CA GLU A 236 1.14 15.48 -22.44
C GLU A 236 2.61 15.96 -22.51
N GLN A 237 3.48 15.44 -21.63
CA GLN A 237 4.90 15.74 -21.70
C GLN A 237 5.54 15.28 -23.01
N GLU A 238 5.20 14.09 -23.49
CA GLU A 238 5.72 13.57 -24.77
C GLU A 238 5.20 14.41 -25.95
N ARG A 239 3.93 14.82 -25.92
CA ARG A 239 3.34 15.71 -26.92
C ARG A 239 4.05 17.07 -26.95
N ILE A 240 4.29 17.67 -25.80
CA ILE A 240 5.03 18.95 -25.70
C ILE A 240 6.46 18.80 -26.24
N LYS A 241 7.14 17.70 -25.90
CA LYS A 241 8.49 17.43 -26.37
C LYS A 241 8.55 17.32 -27.89
N VAL A 242 7.65 16.58 -28.50
CA VAL A 242 7.56 16.46 -29.97
C VAL A 242 7.30 17.83 -30.62
N GLU A 243 6.44 18.65 -30.04
CA GLU A 243 6.15 19.98 -30.57
C GLU A 243 7.37 20.92 -30.48
N VAL A 244 8.10 20.89 -29.34
CA VAL A 244 9.34 21.64 -29.16
C VAL A 244 10.42 21.19 -30.16
N GLU A 245 10.60 19.89 -30.35
CA GLU A 245 11.55 19.35 -31.33
C GLU A 245 11.18 19.80 -32.74
N ARG A 246 9.90 19.79 -33.10
CA ARG A 246 9.39 20.26 -34.39
C ARG A 246 9.69 21.73 -34.61
N GLU A 247 9.40 22.58 -33.62
CA GLU A 247 9.68 24.03 -33.71
C GLU A 247 11.20 24.31 -33.80
N HIS A 248 12.02 23.58 -33.03
CA HIS A 248 13.46 23.68 -33.11
C HIS A 248 14.01 23.28 -34.48
N MET A 249 13.52 22.18 -35.06
CA MET A 249 13.89 21.74 -36.40
C MET A 249 13.51 22.78 -37.46
N LYS A 250 12.31 23.35 -37.39
CA LYS A 250 11.84 24.40 -38.27
C LYS A 250 12.70 25.67 -38.19
N SER A 251 13.05 26.08 -36.96
CA SER A 251 13.90 27.24 -36.74
C SER A 251 15.34 27.00 -37.27
N SER A 252 15.90 25.82 -37.04
CA SER A 252 17.20 25.41 -37.55
C SER A 252 17.23 25.38 -39.08
N MET A 253 16.20 24.83 -39.71
CA MET A 253 16.05 24.79 -41.16
C MET A 253 15.96 26.22 -41.75
N LEU A 254 15.16 27.10 -41.13
CA LEU A 254 15.05 28.50 -41.59
C LEU A 254 16.38 29.24 -41.44
N ARG A 255 17.15 28.98 -40.37
CA ARG A 255 18.46 29.57 -40.15
C ARG A 255 19.47 29.11 -41.22
N SER A 256 19.50 27.79 -41.49
CA SER A 256 20.36 27.22 -42.56
C SER A 256 20.02 27.84 -43.93
N ILE A 257 18.71 27.84 -44.27
CA ILE A 257 18.24 28.46 -45.51
C ILE A 257 18.65 29.95 -45.61
N SER A 258 18.47 30.69 -44.52
CA SER A 258 18.84 32.10 -44.49
C SER A 258 20.34 32.33 -44.67
N HIS A 259 21.17 31.49 -44.05
CA HIS A 259 22.61 31.53 -44.23
C HIS A 259 23.02 31.21 -45.67
N ASP A 260 22.44 30.13 -46.24
CA ASP A 260 22.72 29.73 -47.63
C ASP A 260 22.23 30.74 -48.67
N PHE A 261 21.26 31.60 -48.28
CA PHE A 261 20.82 32.72 -49.10
C PHE A 261 21.72 33.98 -48.98
N ARG A 262 22.22 34.24 -47.77
CA ARG A 262 22.99 35.45 -47.52
C ARG A 262 24.33 35.45 -48.27
N THR A 263 25.03 34.32 -48.30
CA THR A 263 26.36 34.22 -48.91
C THR A 263 26.37 34.61 -50.40
N PRO A 264 25.58 34.01 -51.30
CA PRO A 264 25.55 34.39 -52.71
C PRO A 264 24.97 35.80 -52.93
N LEU A 265 23.95 36.20 -52.10
CA LEU A 265 23.37 37.51 -52.21
C LEU A 265 24.41 38.63 -51.89
N THR A 266 25.22 38.40 -50.85
CA THR A 266 26.32 39.32 -50.51
C THR A 266 27.34 39.41 -51.64
N GLY A 267 27.67 38.29 -52.29
CA GLY A 267 28.55 38.28 -53.45
C GLY A 267 27.96 39.07 -54.64
N ILE A 268 26.71 38.79 -54.98
CA ILE A 268 26.02 39.55 -56.04
C ILE A 268 25.97 41.07 -55.75
N MET A 269 25.66 41.44 -54.49
CA MET A 269 25.63 42.85 -54.10
C MET A 269 27.01 43.51 -54.19
N GLY A 270 28.07 42.75 -53.81
CA GLY A 270 29.44 43.20 -53.94
C GLY A 270 29.87 43.46 -55.40
N ASP A 271 29.55 42.50 -56.26
CA ASP A 271 29.87 42.60 -57.69
C ASP A 271 29.09 43.72 -58.36
N CYS A 272 27.82 43.93 -58.02
CA CYS A 272 27.03 45.05 -58.45
C CYS A 272 27.59 46.37 -57.95
N GLY A 273 28.05 46.44 -56.68
CA GLY A 273 28.68 47.67 -56.11
C GLY A 273 29.93 48.06 -56.86
N LEU A 274 30.81 47.10 -57.20
CA LEU A 274 32.02 47.32 -57.99
C LEU A 274 31.67 47.85 -59.37
N ILE A 275 30.64 47.35 -60.05
CA ILE A 275 30.23 47.83 -61.36
C ILE A 275 29.71 49.30 -61.29
N LEU A 276 29.08 49.67 -60.21
CA LEU A 276 28.46 51.03 -60.03
C LEU A 276 29.49 52.08 -59.61
N GLU A 277 30.51 51.69 -58.81
CA GLU A 277 31.53 52.62 -58.25
C GLU A 277 32.70 52.86 -59.24
N SER A 278 32.98 51.96 -60.12
CA SER A 278 34.14 52.06 -61.08
C SER A 278 33.67 52.65 -62.40
N GLU A 279 33.83 53.98 -62.57
CA GLU A 279 33.53 54.70 -63.81
C GLU A 279 34.47 54.29 -64.96
N ASP A 280 35.73 53.90 -64.71
CA ASP A 280 36.79 53.59 -65.67
C ASP A 280 37.00 52.07 -65.87
N MET A 281 36.07 51.18 -65.49
CA MET A 281 36.20 49.74 -65.62
C MET A 281 36.23 49.33 -67.12
N ASP A 282 37.24 48.53 -67.51
CA ASP A 282 37.33 48.02 -68.86
C ASP A 282 36.21 47.12 -69.24
N SER A 283 35.76 47.13 -70.52
CA SER A 283 34.66 46.38 -71.05
C SER A 283 34.73 44.87 -70.76
N PRO A 284 35.90 44.17 -70.81
CA PRO A 284 36.04 42.77 -70.50
C PRO A 284 35.88 42.47 -68.97
N GLU A 285 36.33 43.35 -68.10
CA GLU A 285 36.27 43.21 -66.65
C GLU A 285 34.80 43.34 -66.16
N ARG A 286 34.07 44.32 -66.72
CA ARG A 286 32.61 44.50 -66.49
C ARG A 286 31.81 43.28 -66.95
N ALA A 287 32.17 42.72 -68.09
CA ALA A 287 31.51 41.51 -68.63
C ALA A 287 31.73 40.30 -67.71
N GLN A 288 32.93 40.17 -67.14
CA GLN A 288 33.25 39.08 -66.19
C GLN A 288 32.39 39.17 -64.95
N LEU A 289 32.27 40.36 -64.29
CA LEU A 289 31.46 40.57 -63.11
C LEU A 289 29.96 40.30 -63.36
N VAL A 290 29.47 40.69 -64.53
CA VAL A 290 28.07 40.40 -64.92
C VAL A 290 27.90 38.88 -65.12
N GLN A 291 28.86 38.19 -65.66
CA GLN A 291 28.86 36.74 -65.83
C GLN A 291 28.81 36.05 -64.48
N ASP A 292 29.67 36.47 -63.51
CA ASP A 292 29.71 35.95 -62.13
C ASP A 292 28.37 36.16 -61.41
N ILE A 293 27.73 37.30 -61.54
CA ILE A 293 26.39 37.57 -61.03
C ILE A 293 25.36 36.63 -61.61
N MET A 294 25.39 36.41 -62.94
CA MET A 294 24.46 35.49 -63.59
C MET A 294 24.69 34.07 -63.16
N GLU A 295 25.89 33.59 -63.08
CA GLU A 295 26.24 32.23 -62.66
C GLU A 295 25.80 31.95 -61.21
N ARG A 296 26.12 32.87 -60.27
CA ARG A 296 25.67 32.76 -58.88
C ARG A 296 24.15 32.87 -58.72
N SER A 297 23.44 33.51 -59.64
CA SER A 297 22.00 33.58 -59.66
C SER A 297 21.36 32.29 -60.26
N GLU A 298 22.03 31.64 -61.23
CA GLU A 298 21.58 30.41 -61.88
C GLU A 298 21.89 29.15 -61.08
N GLU A 299 23.05 29.06 -60.39
CA GLU A 299 23.37 27.93 -59.51
C GLU A 299 22.20 27.61 -58.53
N ARG A 300 21.43 28.60 -58.23
CA ARG A 300 20.23 28.43 -57.38
C ARG A 300 19.00 27.92 -58.11
N ARG A 301 18.90 28.06 -59.37
CA ARG A 301 17.79 27.52 -60.19
C ARG A 301 17.90 26.03 -60.34
N VAL A 302 19.14 25.54 -60.49
CA VAL A 302 19.44 24.09 -60.68
C VAL A 302 19.41 23.34 -59.32
N GLY A 303 19.84 23.97 -58.20
CA GLY A 303 19.81 23.34 -56.90
C GLY A 303 18.43 23.07 -56.32
N LYS A 304 17.37 23.68 -56.89
CA LYS A 304 15.95 23.42 -56.55
C LYS A 304 15.38 22.18 -57.27
N GLU A 305 15.89 21.81 -58.39
CA GLU A 305 15.42 20.62 -59.17
C GLU A 305 15.98 19.30 -58.68
N CYS A 306 17.15 19.30 -57.99
CA CYS A 306 17.74 18.07 -57.45
C CYS A 306 17.24 17.65 -56.03
N ARG A 307 16.30 18.38 -55.42
CA ARG A 307 15.70 18.06 -54.13
C ARG A 307 14.19 17.79 -54.17
N ARG A 308 13.68 17.34 -55.28
CA ARG A 308 12.32 16.76 -55.38
C ARG A 308 12.35 15.24 -55.32
#